data_1027bba67c39d90e7b87ec5bdd23ecf2
#
_entry.id   1027bba67c39d90e7b87ec5bdd23ecf2
#
_cell.length_a   1.000
_cell.length_b   1.000
_cell.length_c   1.000
_cell.angle_alpha   90.00
_cell.angle_beta   90.00
_cell.angle_gamma   90.00
#
_symmetry.space_group_name_H-M   'P 1'
#
loop_
_entity.id
_entity.type
_entity.pdbx_description
1 polymer ?
#
loop_
_entity_poly.entity_id
_entity_poly.type
_entity_poly.pdbx_seq_one_letter_code
_entity_poly.pdbx_strand_id
1 'polypeptide(L)'
;MEKIIGLIDAPFSPFDEKGEINLAPIPAYAELLARNGLKGVFINGSSGEGYMLTEEERMQLAEAWVKAAPKDFKVIVHVGSTCVKSSRRMAAHAQAIGAWGIGAMATPFPRIGRIEELVKYCEEIAAGAPNLPFYYYHIPAFNNAYLSMYDFLQAVDGRIPNFAGIKYTFESLYEYNRCRRYKDGKYDMLHGQDETILPCLAMGGAQGGIGGTTNYNGRVLTGILEAWQAGDLEKARELQNFAQDVIDVICHFRGNIVGGKRIMKLIGLDLGKNRTPFQNMTDEEEARMKQELEAINFFERCNK
;
A
#
# COMPACT_ATOMS: atom_id res chain seq x y z
N MET A 1 6.47 1.11 -20.12
CA MET A 1 6.15 0.19 -19.00
C MET A 1 4.65 0.28 -18.76
N GLU A 2 3.98 -0.84 -18.45
CA GLU A 2 2.54 -0.86 -18.15
C GLU A 2 2.25 -0.06 -16.89
N LYS A 3 1.24 0.82 -16.92
CA LYS A 3 0.77 1.57 -15.75
C LYS A 3 -0.30 0.80 -14.99
N ILE A 4 -0.36 1.01 -13.69
CA ILE A 4 -1.40 0.42 -12.85
C ILE A 4 -2.67 1.27 -12.96
N ILE A 5 -3.75 0.62 -13.37
CA ILE A 5 -5.09 1.20 -13.41
C ILE A 5 -5.97 0.46 -12.39
N GLY A 6 -6.65 1.21 -11.54
CA GLY A 6 -7.40 0.68 -10.40
C GLY A 6 -6.60 0.62 -9.10
N LEU A 7 -7.23 0.15 -8.06
CA LEU A 7 -6.65 0.15 -6.71
C LEU A 7 -5.92 -1.17 -6.42
N ILE A 8 -4.80 -1.03 -5.75
CA ILE A 8 -3.98 -2.11 -5.17
C ILE A 8 -4.08 -2.01 -3.65
N ASP A 9 -4.20 -3.14 -2.98
CA ASP A 9 -4.23 -3.20 -1.54
C ASP A 9 -2.83 -3.17 -0.92
N ALA A 10 -2.71 -2.62 0.29
CA ALA A 10 -1.53 -2.77 1.14
C ALA A 10 -1.87 -3.71 2.31
N PRO A 11 -1.80 -5.05 2.11
CA PRO A 11 -2.34 -6.01 3.05
C PRO A 11 -1.56 -6.08 4.36
N PHE A 12 -2.29 -6.46 5.41
CA PHE A 12 -1.71 -6.79 6.70
C PHE A 12 -1.00 -8.15 6.63
N SER A 13 0.10 -8.29 7.37
CA SER A 13 0.73 -9.60 7.57
C SER A 13 -0.03 -10.39 8.62
N PRO A 14 -0.46 -11.63 8.29
CA PRO A 14 -1.13 -12.47 9.28
C PRO A 14 -0.13 -13.08 10.25
N PHE A 15 -0.50 -13.09 11.54
CA PHE A 15 0.28 -13.74 12.61
C PHE A 15 -0.56 -14.73 13.39
N ASP A 16 0.07 -15.72 13.99
CA ASP A 16 -0.54 -16.61 14.94
C ASP A 16 -0.53 -16.02 16.37
N GLU A 17 -1.02 -16.78 17.34
CA GLU A 17 -1.07 -16.35 18.74
C GLU A 17 0.32 -16.16 19.39
N LYS A 18 1.36 -16.75 18.80
CA LYS A 18 2.76 -16.62 19.24
C LYS A 18 3.48 -15.46 18.58
N GLY A 19 2.81 -14.78 17.61
CA GLY A 19 3.39 -13.71 16.82
C GLY A 19 4.28 -14.21 15.67
N GLU A 20 4.24 -15.51 15.34
CA GLU A 20 4.87 -16.05 14.14
C GLU A 20 3.98 -15.79 12.91
N ILE A 21 4.59 -15.71 11.72
CA ILE A 21 3.80 -15.51 10.49
C ILE A 21 2.85 -16.69 10.26
N ASN A 22 1.60 -16.38 9.89
CA ASN A 22 0.59 -17.37 9.57
C ASN A 22 0.18 -17.24 8.09
N LEU A 23 0.66 -18.12 7.24
CA LEU A 23 0.39 -18.07 5.80
C LEU A 23 -0.99 -18.60 5.41
N ALA A 24 -1.69 -19.29 6.31
CA ALA A 24 -2.96 -19.96 6.01
C ALA A 24 -4.09 -19.02 5.53
N PRO A 25 -4.26 -17.79 6.05
CA PRO A 25 -5.30 -16.87 5.58
C PRO A 25 -5.05 -16.27 4.19
N ILE A 26 -3.81 -16.30 3.65
CA ILE A 26 -3.44 -15.57 2.43
C ILE A 26 -4.30 -15.92 1.22
N PRO A 27 -4.61 -17.21 0.91
CA PRO A 27 -5.47 -17.52 -0.24
C PRO A 27 -6.85 -16.88 -0.14
N ALA A 28 -7.53 -17.01 1.00
CA ALA A 28 -8.84 -16.39 1.22
C ALA A 28 -8.77 -14.85 1.20
N TYR A 29 -7.65 -14.30 1.66
CA TYR A 29 -7.40 -12.86 1.61
C TYR A 29 -7.27 -12.36 0.17
N ALA A 30 -6.47 -13.04 -0.67
CA ALA A 30 -6.32 -12.69 -2.08
C ALA A 30 -7.65 -12.75 -2.84
N GLU A 31 -8.47 -13.77 -2.56
CA GLU A 31 -9.82 -13.90 -3.14
C GLU A 31 -10.76 -12.78 -2.67
N LEU A 32 -10.74 -12.43 -1.36
CA LEU A 32 -11.52 -11.33 -0.82
C LEU A 32 -11.20 -10.02 -1.54
N LEU A 33 -9.92 -9.70 -1.69
CA LEU A 33 -9.48 -8.46 -2.34
C LEU A 33 -9.87 -8.44 -3.83
N ALA A 34 -9.61 -9.51 -4.56
CA ALA A 34 -9.90 -9.59 -6.00
C ALA A 34 -11.40 -9.45 -6.29
N ARG A 35 -12.26 -10.15 -5.54
CA ARG A 35 -13.75 -10.06 -5.75
C ARG A 35 -14.33 -8.71 -5.38
N ASN A 36 -13.62 -7.90 -4.57
CA ASN A 36 -14.00 -6.52 -4.24
C ASN A 36 -13.33 -5.47 -5.16
N GLY A 37 -12.79 -5.90 -6.30
CA GLY A 37 -12.35 -5.03 -7.40
C GLY A 37 -10.89 -4.61 -7.35
N LEU A 38 -10.11 -5.05 -6.34
CA LEU A 38 -8.69 -4.72 -6.23
C LEU A 38 -7.89 -5.43 -7.33
N LYS A 39 -6.85 -4.76 -7.84
CA LYS A 39 -6.04 -5.21 -8.98
C LYS A 39 -4.71 -5.87 -8.57
N GLY A 40 -4.45 -5.94 -7.27
CA GLY A 40 -3.22 -6.50 -6.74
C GLY A 40 -2.97 -6.12 -5.30
N VAL A 41 -1.76 -6.42 -4.85
CA VAL A 41 -1.28 -6.13 -3.49
C VAL A 41 0.12 -5.54 -3.51
N PHE A 42 0.39 -4.65 -2.52
CA PHE A 42 1.70 -4.13 -2.19
C PHE A 42 2.09 -4.66 -0.80
N ILE A 43 2.69 -5.84 -0.78
CA ILE A 43 2.98 -6.59 0.44
C ILE A 43 4.24 -6.12 1.16
N ASN A 44 4.38 -6.47 2.44
CA ASN A 44 5.53 -6.12 3.28
C ASN A 44 5.77 -4.60 3.41
N GLY A 45 4.76 -3.79 3.10
CA GLY A 45 4.77 -2.34 3.34
C GLY A 45 4.54 -1.99 4.80
N SER A 46 4.17 -0.73 5.08
CA SER A 46 3.88 -0.26 6.44
C SER A 46 2.68 -0.95 7.08
N SER A 47 1.55 -1.11 6.35
CA SER A 47 0.40 -1.87 6.85
C SER A 47 0.73 -3.33 7.13
N GLY A 48 1.61 -3.93 6.32
CA GLY A 48 2.09 -5.29 6.49
C GLY A 48 3.20 -5.45 7.53
N GLU A 49 3.48 -4.43 8.34
CA GLU A 49 4.49 -4.47 9.41
C GLU A 49 5.90 -4.87 8.90
N GLY A 50 6.22 -4.55 7.63
CA GLY A 50 7.37 -5.11 6.92
C GLY A 50 8.74 -4.88 7.56
N TYR A 51 8.92 -3.77 8.33
CA TYR A 51 10.15 -3.53 9.10
C TYR A 51 10.22 -4.29 10.44
N MET A 52 9.15 -4.98 10.83
CA MET A 52 9.08 -5.83 12.02
C MET A 52 9.20 -7.31 11.68
N LEU A 53 9.35 -7.63 10.40
CA LEU A 53 9.54 -8.97 9.87
C LEU A 53 11.04 -9.21 9.61
N THR A 54 11.49 -10.44 9.80
CA THR A 54 12.80 -10.88 9.32
C THR A 54 12.81 -10.93 7.78
N GLU A 55 13.99 -10.97 7.17
CA GLU A 55 14.10 -11.14 5.71
C GLU A 55 13.42 -12.43 5.24
N GLU A 56 13.63 -13.51 5.99
CA GLU A 56 13.07 -14.82 5.71
C GLU A 56 11.53 -14.81 5.76
N GLU A 57 10.94 -14.19 6.77
CA GLU A 57 9.48 -14.03 6.86
C GLU A 57 8.92 -13.20 5.70
N ARG A 58 9.61 -12.12 5.32
CA ARG A 58 9.20 -11.29 4.17
C ARG A 58 9.25 -12.08 2.86
N MET A 59 10.24 -12.92 2.67
CA MET A 59 10.35 -13.79 1.49
C MET A 59 9.27 -14.88 1.49
N GLN A 60 8.99 -15.53 2.63
CA GLN A 60 7.91 -16.52 2.74
C GLN A 60 6.52 -15.91 2.47
N LEU A 61 6.25 -14.71 3.00
CA LEU A 61 5.02 -13.97 2.67
C LEU A 61 4.93 -13.66 1.18
N ALA A 62 6.04 -13.26 0.54
CA ALA A 62 6.05 -12.98 -0.89
C ALA A 62 5.73 -14.24 -1.71
N GLU A 63 6.33 -15.39 -1.38
CA GLU A 63 6.02 -16.68 -2.02
C GLU A 63 4.54 -17.04 -1.88
N ALA A 64 4.00 -16.90 -0.66
CA ALA A 64 2.60 -17.22 -0.39
C ALA A 64 1.63 -16.33 -1.19
N TRP A 65 1.89 -15.01 -1.26
CA TRP A 65 1.08 -14.09 -2.04
C TRP A 65 1.16 -14.33 -3.55
N VAL A 66 2.37 -14.55 -4.09
CA VAL A 66 2.55 -14.86 -5.52
C VAL A 66 1.82 -16.15 -5.89
N LYS A 67 1.89 -17.17 -5.02
CA LYS A 67 1.20 -18.45 -5.23
C LYS A 67 -0.33 -18.31 -5.13
N ALA A 68 -0.84 -17.47 -4.25
CA ALA A 68 -2.28 -17.27 -4.00
C ALA A 68 -2.92 -16.25 -4.95
N ALA A 69 -2.12 -15.43 -5.63
CA ALA A 69 -2.62 -14.38 -6.50
C ALA A 69 -3.50 -14.94 -7.63
N PRO A 70 -4.74 -14.46 -7.81
CA PRO A 70 -5.55 -14.77 -8.98
C PRO A 70 -4.85 -14.34 -10.27
N LYS A 71 -5.33 -14.87 -11.41
CA LYS A 71 -4.82 -14.44 -12.71
C LYS A 71 -4.94 -12.91 -12.88
N ASP A 72 -3.91 -12.28 -13.41
CA ASP A 72 -3.79 -10.82 -13.65
C ASP A 72 -3.76 -9.96 -12.38
N PHE A 73 -3.65 -10.57 -11.19
CA PHE A 73 -3.55 -9.88 -9.91
C PHE A 73 -2.09 -9.55 -9.61
N LYS A 74 -1.75 -8.26 -9.53
CA LYS A 74 -0.39 -7.78 -9.41
C LYS A 74 0.14 -7.91 -7.98
N VAL A 75 1.25 -8.62 -7.78
CA VAL A 75 1.94 -8.69 -6.49
C VAL A 75 3.20 -7.84 -6.55
N ILE A 76 3.20 -6.73 -5.82
CA ILE A 76 4.36 -5.84 -5.65
C ILE A 76 4.95 -6.11 -4.28
N VAL A 77 6.23 -6.45 -4.24
CA VAL A 77 6.92 -6.76 -2.99
C VAL A 77 7.71 -5.54 -2.51
N HIS A 78 7.37 -5.01 -1.33
CA HIS A 78 8.22 -4.01 -0.68
C HIS A 78 9.48 -4.69 -0.16
N VAL A 79 10.64 -4.25 -0.67
CA VAL A 79 11.95 -4.84 -0.35
C VAL A 79 12.88 -3.89 0.40
N GLY A 80 12.41 -2.67 0.71
CA GLY A 80 13.20 -1.67 1.44
C GLY A 80 13.62 -2.18 2.83
N SER A 81 14.86 -1.86 3.22
CA SER A 81 15.48 -2.25 4.48
C SER A 81 16.51 -1.20 4.90
N THR A 82 16.95 -1.24 6.15
CA THR A 82 18.09 -0.46 6.63
C THR A 82 19.42 -0.97 6.06
N CYS A 83 19.46 -2.18 5.54
CA CYS A 83 20.62 -2.79 4.90
C CYS A 83 20.35 -2.96 3.39
N VAL A 84 21.08 -2.23 2.56
CA VAL A 84 20.90 -2.29 1.10
C VAL A 84 21.19 -3.67 0.50
N LYS A 85 22.11 -4.44 1.11
CA LYS A 85 22.37 -5.82 0.67
C LYS A 85 21.17 -6.72 0.91
N SER A 86 20.49 -6.57 2.05
CA SER A 86 19.24 -7.25 2.37
C SER A 86 18.14 -6.88 1.38
N SER A 87 18.00 -5.58 1.07
CA SER A 87 17.05 -5.12 0.06
C SER A 87 17.30 -5.74 -1.31
N ARG A 88 18.56 -5.81 -1.75
CA ARG A 88 18.93 -6.45 -3.02
C ARG A 88 18.63 -7.95 -3.02
N ARG A 89 18.91 -8.65 -1.91
CA ARG A 89 18.59 -10.08 -1.75
C ARG A 89 17.09 -10.32 -1.89
N MET A 90 16.27 -9.53 -1.19
CA MET A 90 14.80 -9.63 -1.27
C MET A 90 14.27 -9.24 -2.65
N ALA A 91 14.88 -8.28 -3.33
CA ALA A 91 14.53 -7.91 -4.70
C ALA A 91 14.82 -9.07 -5.68
N ALA A 92 16.00 -9.67 -5.58
CA ALA A 92 16.36 -10.83 -6.39
C ALA A 92 15.42 -12.03 -6.15
N HIS A 93 15.06 -12.27 -4.90
CA HIS A 93 14.09 -13.29 -4.53
C HIS A 93 12.70 -12.99 -5.12
N ALA A 94 12.19 -11.75 -5.01
CA ALA A 94 10.92 -11.35 -5.60
C ALA A 94 10.88 -11.60 -7.12
N GLN A 95 11.98 -11.31 -7.83
CA GLN A 95 12.09 -11.62 -9.25
C GLN A 95 12.08 -13.13 -9.51
N ALA A 96 12.81 -13.91 -8.73
CA ALA A 96 12.93 -15.35 -8.90
C ALA A 96 11.58 -16.09 -8.71
N ILE A 97 10.75 -15.62 -7.78
CA ILE A 97 9.42 -16.20 -7.51
C ILE A 97 8.32 -15.71 -8.46
N GLY A 98 8.63 -14.78 -9.39
CA GLY A 98 7.67 -14.26 -10.35
C GLY A 98 6.73 -13.18 -9.83
N ALA A 99 7.15 -12.38 -8.84
CA ALA A 99 6.42 -11.18 -8.46
C ALA A 99 6.24 -10.24 -9.66
N TRP A 100 5.16 -9.43 -9.66
CA TRP A 100 4.91 -8.48 -10.74
C TRP A 100 5.83 -7.25 -10.67
N GLY A 101 6.20 -6.82 -9.47
CA GLY A 101 7.04 -5.65 -9.25
C GLY A 101 7.66 -5.62 -7.87
N ILE A 102 8.53 -4.65 -7.66
CA ILE A 102 9.13 -4.38 -6.35
C ILE A 102 8.97 -2.91 -5.97
N GLY A 103 9.00 -2.64 -4.68
CA GLY A 103 8.99 -1.27 -4.16
C GLY A 103 9.90 -1.10 -2.95
N ALA A 104 10.35 0.14 -2.72
CA ALA A 104 11.11 0.47 -1.52
C ALA A 104 10.84 1.91 -1.08
N MET A 105 10.66 2.13 0.22
CA MET A 105 10.69 3.48 0.80
C MET A 105 12.11 3.83 1.23
N ALA A 106 12.39 5.10 1.42
CA ALA A 106 13.63 5.54 2.06
C ALA A 106 13.80 4.87 3.43
N THR A 107 15.03 4.46 3.74
CA THR A 107 15.30 3.84 5.05
C THR A 107 14.95 4.80 6.20
N PRO A 108 14.31 4.33 7.27
CA PRO A 108 14.04 5.15 8.45
C PRO A 108 15.33 5.47 9.23
N PHE A 109 16.41 4.67 9.04
CA PHE A 109 17.72 4.89 9.66
C PHE A 109 18.84 4.23 8.82
N PRO A 110 19.93 4.99 8.51
CA PRO A 110 20.07 6.43 8.70
C PRO A 110 19.11 7.23 7.80
N ARG A 111 18.75 8.44 8.24
CA ARG A 111 17.89 9.32 7.45
C ARG A 111 18.57 9.74 6.13
N ILE A 112 17.86 9.55 5.04
CA ILE A 112 18.28 10.07 3.73
C ILE A 112 17.88 11.56 3.65
N GLY A 113 18.84 12.43 3.44
CA GLY A 113 18.64 13.89 3.45
C GLY A 113 18.86 14.57 2.10
N ARG A 114 19.34 13.83 1.08
CA ARG A 114 19.67 14.38 -0.24
C ARG A 114 19.10 13.52 -1.35
N ILE A 115 18.72 14.17 -2.46
CA ILE A 115 18.17 13.46 -3.64
C ILE A 115 19.16 12.43 -4.19
N GLU A 116 20.45 12.77 -4.28
CA GLU A 116 21.47 11.86 -4.81
C GLU A 116 21.66 10.60 -3.93
N GLU A 117 21.57 10.75 -2.61
CA GLU A 117 21.60 9.60 -1.68
C GLU A 117 20.40 8.69 -1.91
N LEU A 118 19.20 9.27 -2.12
CA LEU A 118 17.98 8.52 -2.40
C LEU A 118 18.08 7.80 -3.75
N VAL A 119 18.54 8.47 -4.79
CA VAL A 119 18.72 7.88 -6.12
C VAL A 119 19.68 6.70 -6.05
N LYS A 120 20.86 6.89 -5.40
CA LYS A 120 21.82 5.81 -5.25
C LYS A 120 21.28 4.61 -4.47
N TYR A 121 20.53 4.86 -3.40
CA TYR A 121 19.87 3.80 -2.63
C TYR A 121 18.87 3.02 -3.51
N CYS A 122 18.06 3.73 -4.30
CA CYS A 122 17.10 3.12 -5.23
C CYS A 122 17.80 2.35 -6.37
N GLU A 123 18.89 2.87 -6.93
CA GLU A 123 19.69 2.20 -7.96
C GLU A 123 20.18 0.83 -7.50
N GLU A 124 20.75 0.78 -6.29
CA GLU A 124 21.28 -0.47 -5.74
C GLU A 124 20.17 -1.51 -5.49
N ILE A 125 19.00 -1.08 -5.03
CA ILE A 125 17.85 -1.98 -4.82
C ILE A 125 17.30 -2.48 -6.14
N ALA A 126 17.04 -1.57 -7.08
CA ALA A 126 16.46 -1.90 -8.39
C ALA A 126 17.34 -2.86 -9.19
N ALA A 127 18.67 -2.74 -9.06
CA ALA A 127 19.63 -3.64 -9.68
C ALA A 127 19.53 -5.10 -9.16
N GLY A 128 18.88 -5.34 -8.02
CA GLY A 128 18.58 -6.68 -7.53
C GLY A 128 17.49 -7.41 -8.33
N ALA A 129 16.62 -6.66 -9.01
CA ALA A 129 15.52 -7.21 -9.81
C ALA A 129 15.36 -6.43 -11.13
N PRO A 130 16.34 -6.50 -12.05
CA PRO A 130 16.38 -5.61 -13.22
C PRO A 130 15.21 -5.83 -14.20
N ASN A 131 14.53 -6.96 -14.13
CA ASN A 131 13.41 -7.29 -15.02
C ASN A 131 12.03 -6.95 -14.43
N LEU A 132 11.97 -6.50 -13.17
CA LEU A 132 10.72 -6.11 -12.52
C LEU A 132 10.56 -4.58 -12.48
N PRO A 133 9.34 -4.04 -12.66
CA PRO A 133 9.06 -2.64 -12.35
C PRO A 133 9.47 -2.29 -10.91
N PHE A 134 10.22 -1.19 -10.76
CA PHE A 134 10.61 -0.66 -9.45
C PHE A 134 9.82 0.61 -9.14
N TYR A 135 9.16 0.65 -7.97
CA TYR A 135 8.42 1.79 -7.45
C TYR A 135 9.10 2.36 -6.21
N TYR A 136 9.39 3.66 -6.22
CA TYR A 136 9.75 4.32 -4.97
C TYR A 136 8.50 4.58 -4.14
N TYR A 137 8.55 4.27 -2.83
CA TYR A 137 7.45 4.54 -1.91
C TYR A 137 7.75 5.80 -1.09
N HIS A 138 7.11 6.91 -1.47
CA HIS A 138 7.22 8.18 -0.77
C HIS A 138 6.22 8.22 0.40
N ILE A 139 6.74 8.17 1.62
CA ILE A 139 5.98 8.28 2.87
C ILE A 139 6.84 8.99 3.95
N PRO A 140 7.03 10.30 3.84
CA PRO A 140 7.94 11.05 4.70
C PRO A 140 7.53 11.03 6.19
N ALA A 141 6.25 10.85 6.50
CA ALA A 141 5.77 10.73 7.88
C ALA A 141 6.41 9.54 8.65
N PHE A 142 6.88 8.49 7.97
CA PHE A 142 7.46 7.32 8.61
C PHE A 142 9.00 7.30 8.60
N ASN A 143 9.62 7.98 7.65
CA ASN A 143 11.06 7.92 7.48
C ASN A 143 11.77 9.29 7.52
N ASN A 144 11.00 10.38 7.73
CA ASN A 144 11.50 11.76 7.75
C ASN A 144 12.25 12.20 6.48
N ALA A 145 12.07 11.51 5.35
CA ALA A 145 12.65 11.87 4.06
C ALA A 145 11.72 12.83 3.30
N TYR A 146 11.62 14.08 3.77
CA TYR A 146 10.86 15.15 3.12
C TYR A 146 11.65 15.74 1.95
N LEU A 147 11.84 14.93 0.91
CA LEU A 147 12.54 15.31 -0.30
C LEU A 147 11.51 15.63 -1.42
N SER A 148 11.86 16.58 -2.30
CA SER A 148 11.03 16.86 -3.47
C SER A 148 11.00 15.65 -4.40
N MET A 149 9.81 15.12 -4.63
CA MET A 149 9.61 14.00 -5.56
C MET A 149 9.72 14.43 -7.01
N TYR A 150 9.47 15.69 -7.30
CA TYR A 150 9.72 16.23 -8.64
C TYR A 150 11.22 16.25 -8.97
N ASP A 151 12.06 16.70 -8.04
CA ASP A 151 13.52 16.69 -8.21
C ASP A 151 14.06 15.25 -8.25
N PHE A 152 13.46 14.36 -7.45
CA PHE A 152 13.78 12.93 -7.51
C PHE A 152 13.47 12.33 -8.88
N LEU A 153 12.31 12.62 -9.48
CA LEU A 153 11.99 12.17 -10.84
C LEU A 153 12.98 12.67 -11.88
N GLN A 154 13.42 13.93 -11.76
CA GLN A 154 14.46 14.47 -12.65
C GLN A 154 15.79 13.74 -12.50
N ALA A 155 16.19 13.44 -11.25
CA ALA A 155 17.46 12.81 -10.96
C ALA A 155 17.49 11.30 -11.29
N VAL A 156 16.36 10.60 -11.18
CA VAL A 156 16.26 9.14 -11.43
C VAL A 156 16.05 8.82 -12.90
N ASP A 157 15.58 9.79 -13.69
CA ASP A 157 15.23 9.59 -15.09
C ASP A 157 16.44 9.21 -15.94
N GLY A 158 16.38 8.02 -16.53
CA GLY A 158 17.47 7.43 -17.33
C GLY A 158 18.58 6.76 -16.50
N ARG A 159 18.56 6.87 -15.16
CA ARG A 159 19.55 6.23 -14.28
C ARG A 159 19.12 4.83 -13.83
N ILE A 160 17.83 4.64 -13.54
CA ILE A 160 17.27 3.34 -13.15
C ILE A 160 16.42 2.81 -14.31
N PRO A 161 16.91 1.84 -15.09
CA PRO A 161 16.24 1.39 -16.32
C PRO A 161 14.83 0.84 -16.09
N ASN A 162 14.61 0.19 -14.94
CA ASN A 162 13.33 -0.42 -14.57
C ASN A 162 12.50 0.46 -13.60
N PHE A 163 12.83 1.75 -13.43
CA PHE A 163 12.03 2.66 -12.62
C PHE A 163 10.66 2.88 -13.26
N ALA A 164 9.61 2.46 -12.55
CA ALA A 164 8.22 2.53 -13.02
C ALA A 164 7.48 3.77 -12.54
N GLY A 165 7.75 4.20 -11.29
CA GLY A 165 7.01 5.32 -10.72
C GLY A 165 7.14 5.45 -9.20
N ILE A 166 6.18 6.18 -8.63
CA ILE A 166 6.15 6.49 -7.20
C ILE A 166 4.79 6.09 -6.61
N LYS A 167 4.80 5.30 -5.52
CA LYS A 167 3.68 5.26 -4.57
C LYS A 167 3.80 6.51 -3.70
N TYR A 168 2.86 7.41 -3.83
CA TYR A 168 2.90 8.72 -3.21
C TYR A 168 1.90 8.82 -2.05
N THR A 169 2.41 8.77 -0.82
CA THR A 169 1.64 8.87 0.43
C THR A 169 2.09 10.12 1.18
N PHE A 170 1.70 11.26 0.65
CA PHE A 170 1.99 12.58 1.21
C PHE A 170 0.91 13.58 0.81
N GLU A 171 0.64 14.57 1.67
CA GLU A 171 -0.51 15.47 1.56
C GLU A 171 -0.43 16.49 0.41
N SER A 172 0.76 16.70 -0.18
CA SER A 172 0.95 17.70 -1.23
C SER A 172 0.40 17.23 -2.58
N LEU A 173 -0.89 17.41 -2.80
CA LEU A 173 -1.50 17.18 -4.12
C LEU A 173 -0.90 18.10 -5.21
N TYR A 174 -0.39 19.28 -4.83
CA TYR A 174 0.36 20.15 -5.75
C TYR A 174 1.60 19.46 -6.31
N GLU A 175 2.44 18.88 -5.44
CA GLU A 175 3.63 18.16 -5.88
C GLU A 175 3.28 16.87 -6.63
N TYR A 176 2.29 16.12 -6.14
CA TYR A 176 1.77 14.95 -6.84
C TYR A 176 1.42 15.27 -8.29
N ASN A 177 0.66 16.37 -8.53
CA ASN A 177 0.26 16.75 -9.88
C ASN A 177 1.46 17.19 -10.75
N ARG A 178 2.47 17.87 -10.19
CA ARG A 178 3.73 18.16 -10.91
C ARG A 178 4.43 16.88 -11.34
N CYS A 179 4.56 15.91 -10.44
CA CYS A 179 5.18 14.62 -10.72
C CYS A 179 4.41 13.83 -11.79
N ARG A 180 3.07 13.80 -11.68
CA ARG A 180 2.21 13.13 -12.64
C ARG A 180 2.37 13.68 -14.08
N ARG A 181 2.63 14.98 -14.22
CA ARG A 181 2.81 15.67 -15.52
C ARG A 181 4.25 15.61 -16.04
N TYR A 182 5.19 15.08 -15.27
CA TYR A 182 6.58 15.01 -15.68
C TYR A 182 6.75 14.20 -16.96
N LYS A 183 7.37 14.81 -18.00
CA LYS A 183 7.56 14.22 -19.34
C LYS A 183 6.29 13.54 -19.88
N ASP A 184 5.20 14.29 -19.92
CA ASP A 184 3.88 13.86 -20.42
C ASP A 184 3.34 12.61 -19.70
N GLY A 185 3.63 12.51 -18.41
CA GLY A 185 3.19 11.38 -17.59
C GLY A 185 4.00 10.12 -17.80
N LYS A 186 5.30 10.24 -18.08
CA LYS A 186 6.19 9.09 -18.31
C LYS A 186 6.13 8.04 -17.20
N TYR A 187 6.09 8.49 -15.94
CA TYR A 187 6.10 7.61 -14.78
C TYR A 187 4.72 7.41 -14.16
N ASP A 188 4.52 6.25 -13.57
CA ASP A 188 3.30 5.93 -12.85
C ASP A 188 3.30 6.63 -11.47
N MET A 189 2.21 7.35 -11.18
CA MET A 189 2.03 8.03 -9.90
C MET A 189 0.85 7.41 -9.19
N LEU A 190 1.15 6.49 -8.26
CA LEU A 190 0.15 5.75 -7.50
C LEU A 190 -0.24 6.53 -6.26
N HIS A 191 -1.51 6.90 -6.16
CA HIS A 191 -2.02 7.63 -5.00
C HIS A 191 -2.05 6.74 -3.76
N GLY A 192 -1.52 7.24 -2.63
CA GLY A 192 -1.32 6.43 -1.43
C GLY A 192 -2.19 6.83 -0.23
N GLN A 193 -3.19 7.71 -0.45
CA GLN A 193 -4.07 8.24 0.61
C GLN A 193 -5.54 8.05 0.22
N ASP A 194 -6.20 7.09 0.86
CA ASP A 194 -7.59 6.70 0.56
C ASP A 194 -8.58 7.84 0.86
N GLU A 195 -8.25 8.70 1.80
CA GLU A 195 -9.05 9.88 2.20
C GLU A 195 -9.12 10.99 1.14
N THR A 196 -8.28 10.93 0.09
CA THR A 196 -8.20 11.99 -0.93
C THR A 196 -8.21 11.47 -2.37
N ILE A 197 -8.85 10.31 -2.62
CA ILE A 197 -8.97 9.74 -3.98
C ILE A 197 -9.71 10.69 -4.89
N LEU A 198 -10.89 11.16 -4.51
CA LEU A 198 -11.72 12.02 -5.36
C LEU A 198 -11.07 13.37 -5.69
N PRO A 199 -10.49 14.14 -4.74
CA PRO A 199 -9.74 15.33 -5.08
C PRO A 199 -8.57 15.07 -6.04
N CYS A 200 -7.89 13.93 -5.87
CA CYS A 200 -6.80 13.51 -6.74
C CYS A 200 -7.29 13.15 -8.16
N LEU A 201 -8.43 12.47 -8.29
CA LEU A 201 -9.08 12.20 -9.58
C LEU A 201 -9.45 13.50 -10.31
N ALA A 202 -9.97 14.51 -9.59
CA ALA A 202 -10.31 15.80 -10.16
C ALA A 202 -9.12 16.54 -10.81
N MET A 203 -7.89 16.22 -10.37
CA MET A 203 -6.65 16.73 -10.96
C MET A 203 -6.13 15.83 -12.11
N GLY A 204 -6.84 14.75 -12.43
CA GLY A 204 -6.43 13.75 -13.40
C GLY A 204 -5.42 12.72 -12.84
N GLY A 205 -5.29 12.61 -11.51
CA GLY A 205 -4.51 11.60 -10.80
C GLY A 205 -5.36 10.42 -10.32
N ALA A 206 -4.83 9.62 -9.41
CA ALA A 206 -5.47 8.48 -8.73
C ALA A 206 -6.16 7.45 -9.66
N GLN A 207 -5.79 7.39 -10.92
CA GLN A 207 -6.24 6.30 -11.80
C GLN A 207 -5.69 4.95 -11.35
N GLY A 208 -4.52 4.96 -10.72
CA GLY A 208 -3.95 3.88 -9.93
C GLY A 208 -3.68 4.37 -8.52
N GLY A 209 -3.87 3.49 -7.53
CA GLY A 209 -3.63 3.81 -6.13
C GLY A 209 -3.20 2.58 -5.32
N ILE A 210 -2.53 2.82 -4.18
CA ILE A 210 -2.16 1.77 -3.22
C ILE A 210 -2.57 2.23 -1.84
N GLY A 211 -3.71 1.74 -1.37
CA GLY A 211 -4.31 2.13 -0.09
C GLY A 211 -4.16 1.09 1.01
N GLY A 212 -4.35 1.50 2.24
CA GLY A 212 -4.36 0.63 3.41
C GLY A 212 -5.77 0.28 3.88
N THR A 213 -6.75 1.16 3.68
CA THR A 213 -8.15 0.89 4.04
C THR A 213 -8.89 0.06 2.98
N THR A 214 -8.27 -0.12 1.80
CA THR A 214 -8.72 -1.06 0.76
C THR A 214 -8.91 -2.49 1.27
N ASN A 215 -8.17 -2.88 2.30
CA ASN A 215 -8.28 -4.18 2.98
C ASN A 215 -9.72 -4.55 3.34
N TYR A 216 -10.49 -3.59 3.83
CA TYR A 216 -11.85 -3.79 4.32
C TYR A 216 -12.88 -2.85 3.67
N ASN A 217 -12.44 -1.79 3.00
CA ASN A 217 -13.29 -0.77 2.37
C ASN A 217 -13.08 -0.67 0.84
N GLY A 218 -12.48 -1.68 0.23
CA GLY A 218 -12.10 -1.70 -1.20
C GLY A 218 -13.26 -1.47 -2.15
N ARG A 219 -14.46 -2.02 -1.84
CA ARG A 219 -15.69 -1.80 -2.65
C ARG A 219 -16.07 -0.34 -2.73
N VAL A 220 -16.02 0.38 -1.61
CA VAL A 220 -16.35 1.80 -1.55
C VAL A 220 -15.33 2.60 -2.34
N LEU A 221 -14.04 2.33 -2.13
CA LEU A 221 -12.95 3.05 -2.77
C LEU A 221 -12.92 2.80 -4.29
N THR A 222 -13.14 1.56 -4.73
CA THR A 222 -13.32 1.24 -6.16
C THR A 222 -14.54 1.94 -6.74
N GLY A 223 -15.63 1.97 -5.97
CA GLY A 223 -16.86 2.68 -6.35
C GLY A 223 -16.66 4.19 -6.57
N ILE A 224 -15.70 4.84 -5.89
CA ILE A 224 -15.34 6.24 -6.16
C ILE A 224 -14.79 6.39 -7.58
N LEU A 225 -13.90 5.48 -8.00
CA LEU A 225 -13.32 5.49 -9.35
C LEU A 225 -14.39 5.24 -10.40
N GLU A 226 -15.27 4.28 -10.17
CA GLU A 226 -16.37 3.92 -11.07
C GLU A 226 -17.37 5.08 -11.24
N ALA A 227 -17.79 5.69 -10.12
CA ALA A 227 -18.70 6.85 -10.14
C ALA A 227 -18.06 8.05 -10.86
N TRP A 228 -16.77 8.31 -10.61
CA TRP A 228 -16.02 9.34 -11.33
C TRP A 228 -15.98 9.08 -12.83
N GLN A 229 -15.68 7.85 -13.26
CA GLN A 229 -15.64 7.47 -14.68
C GLN A 229 -17.01 7.57 -15.36
N ALA A 230 -18.09 7.30 -14.61
CA ALA A 230 -19.46 7.46 -15.08
C ALA A 230 -19.93 8.93 -15.10
N GLY A 231 -19.15 9.87 -14.57
CA GLY A 231 -19.54 11.28 -14.43
C GLY A 231 -20.50 11.55 -13.27
N ASP A 232 -20.75 10.57 -12.41
CA ASP A 232 -21.62 10.69 -11.23
C ASP A 232 -20.84 11.27 -10.04
N LEU A 233 -20.68 12.59 -10.05
CA LEU A 233 -19.91 13.31 -9.02
C LEU A 233 -20.61 13.30 -7.66
N GLU A 234 -21.93 13.21 -7.62
CA GLU A 234 -22.70 13.15 -6.38
C GLU A 234 -22.41 11.82 -5.67
N LYS A 235 -22.51 10.72 -6.40
CA LYS A 235 -22.16 9.39 -5.88
C LYS A 235 -20.69 9.29 -5.49
N ALA A 236 -19.78 9.84 -6.29
CA ALA A 236 -18.36 9.84 -5.97
C ALA A 236 -18.06 10.58 -4.64
N ARG A 237 -18.73 11.72 -4.40
CA ARG A 237 -18.61 12.46 -3.13
C ARG A 237 -19.20 11.69 -1.95
N GLU A 238 -20.38 11.08 -2.12
CA GLU A 238 -20.99 10.25 -1.07
C GLU A 238 -20.04 9.14 -0.63
N LEU A 239 -19.46 8.42 -1.60
CA LEU A 239 -18.53 7.32 -1.32
C LEU A 239 -17.22 7.80 -0.69
N GLN A 240 -16.69 8.95 -1.14
CA GLN A 240 -15.48 9.53 -0.54
C GLN A 240 -15.73 9.98 0.90
N ASN A 241 -16.86 10.62 1.19
CA ASN A 241 -17.23 11.01 2.55
C ASN A 241 -17.37 9.77 3.44
N PHE A 242 -18.04 8.74 2.97
CA PHE A 242 -18.14 7.49 3.72
C PHE A 242 -16.76 6.84 3.97
N ALA A 243 -15.85 6.88 2.99
CA ALA A 243 -14.48 6.39 3.20
C ALA A 243 -13.75 7.18 4.29
N GLN A 244 -13.98 8.50 4.38
CA GLN A 244 -13.43 9.34 5.46
C GLN A 244 -14.08 9.02 6.81
N ASP A 245 -15.40 8.80 6.89
CA ASP A 245 -16.07 8.37 8.14
C ASP A 245 -15.45 7.08 8.69
N VAL A 246 -15.12 6.13 7.82
CA VAL A 246 -14.42 4.88 8.23
C VAL A 246 -13.02 5.17 8.75
N ILE A 247 -12.29 6.10 8.11
CA ILE A 247 -10.95 6.52 8.54
C ILE A 247 -11.02 7.22 9.90
N ASP A 248 -12.02 8.07 10.13
CA ASP A 248 -12.24 8.73 11.43
C ASP A 248 -12.43 7.69 12.53
N VAL A 249 -13.24 6.65 12.29
CA VAL A 249 -13.39 5.55 13.26
C VAL A 249 -12.04 4.89 13.57
N ILE A 250 -11.26 4.48 12.57
CA ILE A 250 -9.98 3.80 12.86
C ILE A 250 -8.97 4.72 13.56
N CYS A 251 -9.04 6.03 13.36
CA CYS A 251 -8.18 6.99 14.06
C CYS A 251 -8.43 6.98 15.59
N HIS A 252 -9.64 6.69 16.05
CA HIS A 252 -9.93 6.50 17.47
C HIS A 252 -9.24 5.24 18.05
N PHE A 253 -8.83 4.28 17.17
CA PHE A 253 -8.30 2.97 17.54
C PHE A 253 -6.89 2.73 16.97
N ARG A 254 -5.99 3.68 17.10
CA ARG A 254 -4.55 3.61 16.72
C ARG A 254 -4.32 3.49 15.21
N GLY A 255 -5.27 3.98 14.39
CA GLY A 255 -5.14 4.06 12.93
C GLY A 255 -5.17 2.70 12.23
N ASN A 256 -4.81 2.72 10.94
CA ASN A 256 -5.02 1.58 10.07
C ASN A 256 -4.25 0.31 10.47
N ILE A 257 -3.02 0.42 10.97
CA ILE A 257 -2.20 -0.78 11.27
C ILE A 257 -2.82 -1.62 12.38
N VAL A 258 -3.31 -0.98 13.44
CA VAL A 258 -3.92 -1.68 14.59
C VAL A 258 -5.44 -1.79 14.40
N GLY A 259 -6.14 -0.68 14.26
CA GLY A 259 -7.58 -0.65 14.10
C GLY A 259 -8.05 -1.33 12.83
N GLY A 260 -7.40 -1.04 11.69
CA GLY A 260 -7.75 -1.67 10.40
C GLY A 260 -7.56 -3.19 10.39
N LYS A 261 -6.46 -3.68 10.97
CA LYS A 261 -6.24 -5.13 11.10
C LYS A 261 -7.33 -5.80 11.95
N ARG A 262 -7.84 -5.09 12.98
CA ARG A 262 -8.95 -5.59 13.79
C ARG A 262 -10.28 -5.58 13.03
N ILE A 263 -10.49 -4.62 12.13
CA ILE A 263 -11.67 -4.62 11.24
C ILE A 263 -11.70 -5.88 10.37
N MET A 264 -10.54 -6.36 9.88
CA MET A 264 -10.48 -7.60 9.10
C MET A 264 -11.09 -8.78 9.87
N LYS A 265 -10.81 -8.90 11.17
CA LYS A 265 -11.46 -9.91 12.03
C LYS A 265 -12.97 -9.71 12.10
N LEU A 266 -13.45 -8.47 12.24
CA LEU A 266 -14.87 -8.16 12.32
C LEU A 266 -15.63 -8.49 11.02
N ILE A 267 -14.98 -8.45 9.87
CA ILE A 267 -15.56 -8.86 8.58
C ILE A 267 -15.31 -10.34 8.23
N GLY A 268 -14.75 -11.12 9.16
CA GLY A 268 -14.64 -12.58 9.05
C GLY A 268 -13.26 -13.11 8.63
N LEU A 269 -12.24 -12.27 8.52
CA LEU A 269 -10.87 -12.69 8.21
C LEU A 269 -9.92 -12.29 9.34
N ASP A 270 -9.73 -13.18 10.31
CA ASP A 270 -8.80 -12.93 11.43
C ASP A 270 -7.34 -13.09 10.97
N LEU A 271 -6.59 -12.01 11.08
CA LEU A 271 -5.16 -11.93 10.74
C LEU A 271 -4.26 -11.90 11.97
N GLY A 272 -4.83 -12.18 13.15
CA GLY A 272 -4.12 -12.18 14.43
C GLY A 272 -3.78 -10.78 14.95
N LYS A 273 -2.84 -10.72 15.87
CA LYS A 273 -2.41 -9.50 16.55
C LYS A 273 -1.25 -8.83 15.82
N ASN A 274 -1.03 -7.54 16.08
CA ASN A 274 0.17 -6.85 15.62
C ASN A 274 1.38 -7.23 16.50
N ARG A 275 2.57 -7.18 15.93
CA ARG A 275 3.84 -7.34 16.64
C ARG A 275 4.19 -6.10 17.46
N THR A 276 5.00 -6.30 18.50
CA THR A 276 5.66 -5.20 19.21
C THR A 276 6.47 -4.35 18.23
N PRO A 277 6.47 -3.00 18.35
CA PRO A 277 6.02 -2.23 19.51
C PRO A 277 4.53 -1.82 19.49
N PHE A 278 3.72 -2.29 18.56
CA PHE A 278 2.30 -1.93 18.55
C PHE A 278 1.57 -2.48 19.79
N GLN A 279 0.79 -1.61 20.42
CA GLN A 279 -0.15 -2.00 21.43
C GLN A 279 -1.44 -2.46 20.77
N ASN A 280 -1.77 -3.74 20.92
CA ASN A 280 -3.01 -4.31 20.40
C ASN A 280 -4.23 -3.77 21.15
N MET A 281 -5.40 -3.81 20.49
CA MET A 281 -6.68 -3.42 21.09
C MET A 281 -7.12 -4.44 22.16
N THR A 282 -7.81 -3.93 23.18
CA THR A 282 -8.55 -4.77 24.13
C THR A 282 -9.90 -5.21 23.54
N ASP A 283 -10.54 -6.18 24.19
CA ASP A 283 -11.86 -6.64 23.74
C ASP A 283 -12.94 -5.53 23.91
N GLU A 284 -12.80 -4.67 24.92
CA GLU A 284 -13.67 -3.50 25.12
C GLU A 284 -13.49 -2.47 24.02
N GLU A 285 -12.25 -2.22 23.60
CA GLU A 285 -11.97 -1.32 22.47
C GLU A 285 -12.51 -1.89 21.16
N GLU A 286 -12.37 -3.22 20.93
CA GLU A 286 -12.95 -3.89 19.76
C GLU A 286 -14.48 -3.77 19.74
N ALA A 287 -15.14 -3.98 20.86
CA ALA A 287 -16.59 -3.85 20.98
C ALA A 287 -17.06 -2.40 20.70
N ARG A 288 -16.33 -1.40 21.22
CA ARG A 288 -16.61 0.01 20.94
C ARG A 288 -16.40 0.36 19.48
N MET A 289 -15.30 -0.07 18.88
CA MET A 289 -15.03 0.14 17.44
C MET A 289 -16.16 -0.47 16.59
N LYS A 290 -16.62 -1.68 16.93
CA LYS A 290 -17.73 -2.32 16.23
C LYS A 290 -18.99 -1.46 16.29
N GLN A 291 -19.34 -0.89 17.46
CA GLN A 291 -20.49 0.01 17.59
C GLN A 291 -20.35 1.29 16.75
N GLU A 292 -19.15 1.90 16.72
CA GLU A 292 -18.89 3.07 15.88
C GLU A 292 -19.02 2.73 14.38
N LEU A 293 -18.54 1.56 13.95
CA LEU A 293 -18.71 1.07 12.57
C LEU A 293 -20.18 0.75 12.23
N GLU A 294 -20.94 0.17 13.15
CA GLU A 294 -22.38 -0.07 12.98
C GLU A 294 -23.16 1.25 12.82
N ALA A 295 -22.81 2.29 13.59
CA ALA A 295 -23.45 3.60 13.52
C ALA A 295 -23.33 4.28 12.15
N ILE A 296 -22.27 3.99 11.39
CA ILE A 296 -22.08 4.49 10.01
C ILE A 296 -22.50 3.49 8.93
N ASN A 297 -23.17 2.38 9.28
CA ASN A 297 -23.57 1.30 8.37
C ASN A 297 -22.39 0.66 7.60
N PHE A 298 -21.23 0.55 8.22
CA PHE A 298 -20.02 0.03 7.59
C PHE A 298 -20.19 -1.40 7.08
N PHE A 299 -20.80 -2.30 7.88
CA PHE A 299 -20.93 -3.72 7.54
C PHE A 299 -21.83 -4.00 6.34
N GLU A 300 -22.64 -3.05 5.88
CA GLU A 300 -23.41 -3.17 4.64
C GLU A 300 -22.56 -2.88 3.40
N ARG A 301 -21.53 -2.06 3.55
CA ARG A 301 -20.71 -1.51 2.46
C ARG A 301 -19.30 -2.09 2.37
N CYS A 302 -18.78 -2.70 3.44
CA CYS A 302 -17.42 -3.25 3.52
C CYS A 302 -17.16 -4.36 2.48
N ASN A 303 -15.92 -4.79 2.37
CA ASN A 303 -15.51 -5.94 1.58
C ASN A 303 -16.23 -7.22 2.04
N LYS A 304 -16.67 -8.05 1.08
CA LYS A 304 -17.43 -9.29 1.33
C LYS A 304 -16.87 -10.44 0.51
#